data_f057743658bed2bdf18d69db3947cf4d
#
_entry.id   f057743658bed2bdf18d69db3947cf4d
#
_cell.length_a   1.000
_cell.length_b   1.000
_cell.length_c   1.000
_cell.angle_alpha   90.00
_cell.angle_beta   90.00
_cell.angle_gamma   90.00
#
_symmetry.space_group_name_H-M   'P 1'
#
loop_
_entity.id
_entity.type
_entity.pdbx_description
1 polymer ?
#
loop_
_entity_poly.entity_id
_entity_poly.type
_entity_poly.pdbx_seq_one_letter_code
_entity_poly.pdbx_strand_id
1 'polypeptide(L)'
;VFWSIASPAAVSVVSEKFRSLALSMVVTGTSIAMILGLPLGRIIGLHMGWNMAFFCVGIIAFITTAYLIFVFPKVPGGESFSIKQMPEIFKNKTLMGIFLVTFLFATSYYTGYSYIEPFLQKVACLSANWVTTTLTIFGAAGLLGSFLFSHYYDKNKYLFIRLVMISVAAALLLLYPVSKAHMAVVLLCAF
;
A
#
# COMPACT_ATOMS: atom_id res chain seq x y z
N VAL A 1 -10.80 5.02 -6.32
CA VAL A 1 -12.19 5.00 -5.81
C VAL A 1 -12.26 4.30 -4.46
N PHE A 2 -11.81 3.02 -4.31
CA PHE A 2 -11.92 2.30 -3.05
C PHE A 2 -11.29 3.06 -1.86
N TRP A 3 -10.04 3.51 -1.97
CA TRP A 3 -9.32 4.23 -0.92
C TRP A 3 -9.96 5.54 -0.52
N SER A 4 -10.55 6.25 -1.48
CA SER A 4 -11.24 7.51 -1.22
C SER A 4 -12.53 7.33 -0.42
N ILE A 5 -13.13 6.13 -0.47
CA ILE A 5 -14.41 5.82 0.18
C ILE A 5 -14.22 5.01 1.45
N ALA A 6 -13.28 4.06 1.48
CA ALA A 6 -13.13 3.12 2.59
C ALA A 6 -12.84 3.80 3.93
N SER A 7 -11.93 4.76 3.96
CA SER A 7 -11.57 5.48 5.19
C SER A 7 -12.71 6.38 5.71
N PRO A 8 -13.33 7.26 4.91
CA PRO A 8 -14.51 8.03 5.36
C PRO A 8 -15.67 7.13 5.77
N ALA A 9 -15.95 6.04 5.01
CA ALA A 9 -17.01 5.11 5.32
C ALA A 9 -16.77 4.40 6.66
N ALA A 10 -15.55 3.93 6.92
CA ALA A 10 -15.20 3.30 8.20
C ALA A 10 -15.39 4.25 9.39
N VAL A 11 -15.02 5.53 9.22
CA VAL A 11 -15.18 6.54 10.26
C VAL A 11 -16.65 6.91 10.50
N SER A 12 -17.48 6.91 9.45
CA SER A 12 -18.89 7.30 9.56
C SER A 12 -19.78 6.27 10.28
N VAL A 13 -19.33 5.02 10.37
CA VAL A 13 -20.08 3.90 10.96
C VAL A 13 -19.76 3.72 12.45
N VAL A 14 -18.71 4.36 12.97
CA VAL A 14 -18.26 4.21 14.35
C VAL A 14 -18.42 5.51 15.15
N SER A 15 -18.58 5.37 16.47
CA SER A 15 -18.58 6.53 17.37
C SER A 15 -17.22 7.23 17.39
N GLU A 16 -17.19 8.51 17.78
CA GLU A 16 -15.97 9.33 17.80
C GLU A 16 -14.80 8.69 18.53
N LYS A 17 -15.08 7.98 19.61
CA LYS A 17 -14.08 7.26 20.42
C LYS A 17 -13.33 6.18 19.62
N PHE A 18 -13.95 5.60 18.61
CA PHE A 18 -13.40 4.48 17.84
C PHE A 18 -12.93 4.84 16.42
N ARG A 19 -12.99 6.14 16.05
CA ARG A 19 -12.56 6.60 14.72
C ARG A 19 -11.11 6.23 14.38
N SER A 20 -10.20 6.45 15.33
CA SER A 20 -8.79 6.10 15.15
C SER A 20 -8.59 4.60 14.99
N LEU A 21 -9.32 3.79 15.75
CA LEU A 21 -9.28 2.34 15.66
C LEU A 21 -9.81 1.84 14.30
N ALA A 22 -10.91 2.40 13.82
CA ALA A 22 -11.48 2.04 12.52
C ALA A 22 -10.50 2.34 11.37
N LEU A 23 -9.85 3.51 11.40
CA LEU A 23 -8.82 3.86 10.41
C LEU A 23 -7.62 2.90 10.48
N SER A 24 -7.13 2.59 11.68
CA SER A 24 -6.02 1.66 11.83
C SER A 24 -6.37 0.25 11.36
N MET A 25 -7.60 -0.22 11.55
CA MET A 25 -8.06 -1.50 11.01
C MET A 25 -8.04 -1.55 9.49
N VAL A 26 -8.47 -0.47 8.80
CA VAL A 26 -8.40 -0.38 7.34
C VAL A 26 -6.95 -0.47 6.85
N VAL A 27 -6.03 0.25 7.50
CA VAL A 27 -4.60 0.22 7.15
C VAL A 27 -3.97 -1.14 7.46
N THR A 28 -4.28 -1.73 8.60
CA THR A 28 -3.81 -3.07 8.99
C THR A 28 -4.29 -4.14 8.00
N GLY A 29 -5.55 -4.06 7.55
CA GLY A 29 -6.08 -4.96 6.52
C GLY A 29 -5.27 -4.94 5.23
N THR A 30 -4.81 -3.76 4.81
CA THR A 30 -3.93 -3.62 3.64
C THR A 30 -2.57 -4.29 3.87
N SER A 31 -1.97 -4.07 5.04
CA SER A 31 -0.68 -4.68 5.38
C SER A 31 -0.77 -6.21 5.40
N ILE A 32 -1.84 -6.76 6.00
CA ILE A 32 -2.11 -8.20 5.99
C ILE A 32 -2.28 -8.72 4.55
N ALA A 33 -3.04 -7.99 3.73
CA ALA A 33 -3.24 -8.36 2.32
C ALA A 33 -1.92 -8.37 1.54
N MET A 34 -1.00 -7.44 1.80
CA MET A 34 0.33 -7.44 1.18
C MET A 34 1.20 -8.61 1.65
N ILE A 35 1.19 -8.91 2.95
CA ILE A 35 2.00 -10.01 3.52
C ILE A 35 1.54 -11.37 2.97
N LEU A 36 0.24 -11.61 2.95
CA LEU A 36 -0.33 -12.89 2.55
C LEU A 36 -0.62 -12.95 1.05
N GLY A 37 -1.08 -11.86 0.45
CA GLY A 37 -1.55 -11.83 -0.93
C GLY A 37 -0.44 -12.09 -1.95
N LEU A 38 0.73 -11.45 -1.77
CA LEU A 38 1.86 -11.64 -2.69
C LEU A 38 2.40 -13.09 -2.69
N PRO A 39 2.77 -13.68 -1.52
CA PRO A 39 3.25 -15.06 -1.48
C PRO A 39 2.19 -16.06 -1.91
N LEU A 40 0.94 -15.93 -1.44
CA LEU A 40 -0.15 -16.83 -1.81
C LEU A 40 -0.48 -16.76 -3.29
N GLY A 41 -0.61 -15.54 -3.84
CA GLY A 41 -0.84 -15.33 -5.26
C GLY A 41 0.26 -15.95 -6.13
N ARG A 42 1.53 -15.82 -5.70
CA ARG A 42 2.67 -16.44 -6.36
C ARG A 42 2.63 -17.97 -6.28
N ILE A 43 2.38 -18.54 -5.10
CA ILE A 43 2.31 -20.00 -4.91
C ILE A 43 1.20 -20.59 -5.80
N ILE A 44 0.01 -20.00 -5.76
CA ILE A 44 -1.13 -20.43 -6.59
C ILE A 44 -0.75 -20.29 -8.08
N GLY A 45 -0.17 -19.18 -8.47
CA GLY A 45 0.23 -18.92 -9.85
C GLY A 45 1.26 -19.92 -10.38
N LEU A 46 2.23 -20.34 -9.56
CA LEU A 46 3.25 -21.32 -9.92
C LEU A 46 2.71 -22.76 -10.01
N HIS A 47 1.79 -23.15 -9.12
CA HIS A 47 1.31 -24.54 -9.04
C HIS A 47 0.03 -24.78 -9.84
N MET A 48 -0.84 -23.79 -9.93
CA MET A 48 -2.19 -23.93 -10.52
C MET A 48 -2.41 -23.00 -11.73
N GLY A 49 -1.44 -22.17 -12.04
CA GLY A 49 -1.53 -21.18 -13.11
C GLY A 49 -2.14 -19.85 -12.64
N TRP A 50 -1.79 -18.79 -13.37
CA TRP A 50 -2.22 -17.42 -13.06
C TRP A 50 -3.76 -17.24 -13.07
N ASN A 51 -4.49 -18.00 -13.90
CA ASN A 51 -5.95 -17.96 -13.97
C ASN A 51 -6.59 -18.31 -12.61
N MET A 52 -6.05 -19.31 -11.90
CA MET A 52 -6.56 -19.73 -10.60
C MET A 52 -6.30 -18.65 -9.52
N ALA A 53 -5.19 -17.95 -9.60
CA ALA A 53 -4.95 -16.83 -8.68
C ALA A 53 -6.02 -15.74 -8.82
N PHE A 54 -6.33 -15.33 -10.06
CA PHE A 54 -7.42 -14.38 -10.31
C PHE A 54 -8.79 -14.90 -9.91
N PHE A 55 -9.07 -16.18 -10.15
CA PHE A 55 -10.32 -16.81 -9.76
C PHE A 55 -10.51 -16.79 -8.23
N CYS A 56 -9.49 -17.16 -7.47
CA CYS A 56 -9.53 -17.11 -6.00
C CYS A 56 -9.78 -15.69 -5.49
N VAL A 57 -9.06 -14.70 -6.03
CA VAL A 57 -9.26 -13.29 -5.68
C VAL A 57 -10.69 -12.83 -6.02
N GLY A 58 -11.20 -13.25 -7.20
CA GLY A 58 -12.56 -12.95 -7.62
C GLY A 58 -13.62 -13.52 -6.67
N ILE A 59 -13.47 -14.75 -6.21
CA ILE A 59 -14.38 -15.37 -5.21
C ILE A 59 -14.34 -14.59 -3.89
N ILE A 60 -13.15 -14.27 -3.38
CA ILE A 60 -13.00 -13.50 -2.13
C ILE A 60 -13.66 -12.13 -2.28
N ALA A 61 -13.43 -11.44 -3.39
CA ALA A 61 -14.03 -10.14 -3.67
C ALA A 61 -15.57 -10.25 -3.75
N PHE A 62 -16.09 -11.28 -4.39
CA PHE A 62 -17.53 -11.52 -4.49
C PHE A 62 -18.17 -11.76 -3.11
N ILE A 63 -17.57 -12.64 -2.30
CA ILE A 63 -18.05 -12.92 -0.93
C ILE A 63 -18.01 -11.66 -0.08
N THR A 64 -16.89 -10.90 -0.15
CA THR A 64 -16.76 -9.65 0.60
C THR A 64 -17.78 -8.62 0.18
N THR A 65 -18.04 -8.48 -1.13
CA THR A 65 -19.05 -7.56 -1.65
C THR A 65 -20.45 -7.95 -1.19
N ALA A 66 -20.79 -9.24 -1.29
CA ALA A 66 -22.08 -9.77 -0.80
C ALA A 66 -22.23 -9.48 0.70
N TYR A 67 -21.21 -9.78 1.49
CA TYR A 67 -21.23 -9.51 2.94
C TYR A 67 -21.44 -8.00 3.22
N LEU A 68 -20.76 -7.11 2.53
CA LEU A 68 -20.91 -5.67 2.71
C LEU A 68 -22.33 -5.17 2.36
N ILE A 69 -22.97 -5.73 1.32
CA ILE A 69 -24.34 -5.35 0.96
C ILE A 69 -25.33 -5.63 2.10
N PHE A 70 -25.14 -6.75 2.84
CA PHE A 70 -26.03 -7.14 3.92
C PHE A 70 -25.71 -6.47 5.26
N VAL A 71 -24.45 -6.20 5.54
CA VAL A 71 -23.98 -5.75 6.87
C VAL A 71 -23.74 -4.25 6.93
N PHE A 72 -23.40 -3.61 5.81
CA PHE A 72 -23.04 -2.20 5.83
C PHE A 72 -24.29 -1.33 6.01
N PRO A 73 -24.38 -0.49 7.07
CA PRO A 73 -25.53 0.36 7.29
C PRO A 73 -25.63 1.44 6.22
N LYS A 74 -26.86 1.92 5.97
CA LYS A 74 -27.08 3.08 5.10
C LYS A 74 -26.46 4.31 5.75
N VAL A 75 -25.36 4.78 5.21
CA VAL A 75 -24.70 6.01 5.64
C VAL A 75 -25.28 7.17 4.85
N PRO A 76 -25.73 8.26 5.51
CA PRO A 76 -26.14 9.46 4.78
C PRO A 76 -24.96 9.95 3.95
N GLY A 77 -25.20 10.22 2.69
CA GLY A 77 -24.19 10.79 1.80
C GLY A 77 -23.64 12.08 2.41
N GLY A 78 -22.30 12.19 2.53
CA GLY A 78 -21.67 13.45 2.88
C GLY A 78 -22.01 14.54 1.84
N GLU A 79 -21.73 15.79 2.15
CA GLU A 79 -21.88 16.89 1.21
C GLU A 79 -21.20 16.55 -0.11
N SER A 80 -21.97 16.54 -1.19
CA SER A 80 -21.45 16.24 -2.49
C SER A 80 -20.47 17.35 -2.91
N PHE A 81 -19.24 16.96 -3.20
CA PHE A 81 -18.24 17.88 -3.73
C PHE A 81 -18.74 18.46 -5.07
N SER A 82 -18.97 19.77 -5.11
CA SER A 82 -19.39 20.43 -6.32
C SER A 82 -18.20 20.63 -7.26
N ILE A 83 -18.36 20.19 -8.52
CA ILE A 83 -17.36 20.43 -9.58
C ILE A 83 -17.03 21.93 -9.72
N LYS A 84 -17.96 22.81 -9.34
CA LYS A 84 -17.75 24.27 -9.33
C LYS A 84 -16.66 24.72 -8.34
N GLN A 85 -16.36 23.93 -7.32
CA GLN A 85 -15.29 24.22 -6.33
C GLN A 85 -13.90 23.79 -6.80
N MET A 86 -13.81 23.00 -7.88
CA MET A 86 -12.52 22.54 -8.42
C MET A 86 -11.55 23.69 -8.76
N PRO A 87 -11.94 24.78 -9.43
CA PRO A 87 -11.04 25.87 -9.76
C PRO A 87 -10.40 26.54 -8.52
N GLU A 88 -11.11 26.59 -7.39
CA GLU A 88 -10.58 27.14 -6.14
C GLU A 88 -9.48 26.27 -5.55
N ILE A 89 -9.63 24.95 -5.62
CA ILE A 89 -8.62 23.99 -5.22
C ILE A 89 -7.35 24.15 -6.05
N PHE A 90 -7.48 24.28 -7.38
CA PHE A 90 -6.33 24.47 -8.29
C PHE A 90 -5.62 25.81 -8.08
N LYS A 91 -6.30 26.84 -7.58
CA LYS A 91 -5.68 28.13 -7.23
C LYS A 91 -4.85 28.07 -5.96
N ASN A 92 -5.12 27.13 -5.06
CA ASN A 92 -4.38 26.99 -3.82
C ASN A 92 -3.03 26.30 -4.06
N LYS A 93 -1.94 27.09 -4.08
CA LYS A 93 -0.57 26.60 -4.35
C LYS A 93 -0.12 25.52 -3.35
N THR A 94 -0.53 25.60 -2.10
CA THR A 94 -0.19 24.61 -1.07
C THR A 94 -0.86 23.27 -1.36
N LEU A 95 -2.15 23.28 -1.69
CA LEU A 95 -2.88 22.05 -2.08
C LEU A 95 -2.29 21.43 -3.34
N MET A 96 -2.00 22.25 -4.35
CA MET A 96 -1.36 21.78 -5.58
C MET A 96 0.02 21.17 -5.32
N GLY A 97 0.81 21.77 -4.42
CA GLY A 97 2.09 21.20 -3.99
C GLY A 97 1.91 19.83 -3.33
N ILE A 98 0.94 19.69 -2.44
CA ILE A 98 0.63 18.40 -1.79
C ILE A 98 0.19 17.34 -2.83
N PHE A 99 -0.70 17.71 -3.75
CA PHE A 99 -1.13 16.80 -4.82
C PHE A 99 0.02 16.36 -5.71
N LEU A 100 0.92 17.29 -6.10
CA LEU A 100 2.08 16.97 -6.91
C LEU A 100 3.04 16.00 -6.19
N VAL A 101 3.35 16.28 -4.92
CA VAL A 101 4.20 15.39 -4.10
C VAL A 101 3.56 14.01 -3.95
N THR A 102 2.26 13.95 -3.65
CA THR A 102 1.52 12.69 -3.54
C THR A 102 1.53 11.91 -4.86
N PHE A 103 1.31 12.59 -5.97
CA PHE A 103 1.34 11.98 -7.30
C PHE A 103 2.72 11.39 -7.64
N LEU A 104 3.79 12.18 -7.45
CA LEU A 104 5.15 11.74 -7.72
C LEU A 104 5.56 10.57 -6.81
N PHE A 105 5.22 10.66 -5.52
CA PHE A 105 5.51 9.60 -4.55
C PHE A 105 4.76 8.31 -4.90
N ALA A 106 3.46 8.39 -5.15
CA ALA A 106 2.64 7.24 -5.53
C ALA A 106 3.14 6.60 -6.84
N THR A 107 3.47 7.41 -7.85
CA THR A 107 4.00 6.91 -9.12
C THR A 107 5.32 6.17 -8.90
N SER A 108 6.25 6.75 -8.13
CA SER A 108 7.54 6.13 -7.81
C SER A 108 7.36 4.82 -7.05
N TYR A 109 6.51 4.81 -6.01
CA TYR A 109 6.24 3.63 -5.21
C TYR A 109 5.61 2.50 -6.03
N TYR A 110 4.53 2.78 -6.77
CA TYR A 110 3.86 1.75 -7.57
C TYR A 110 4.70 1.25 -8.75
N THR A 111 5.57 2.09 -9.31
CA THR A 111 6.54 1.65 -10.32
C THR A 111 7.52 0.66 -9.70
N GLY A 112 8.13 1.00 -8.56
CA GLY A 112 9.03 0.09 -7.84
C GLY A 112 8.33 -1.21 -7.47
N TYR A 113 7.13 -1.12 -6.89
CA TYR A 113 6.32 -2.27 -6.50
C TYR A 113 5.97 -3.20 -7.67
N SER A 114 5.58 -2.66 -8.82
CA SER A 114 5.19 -3.44 -9.99
C SER A 114 6.36 -4.18 -10.64
N TYR A 115 7.55 -3.58 -10.58
CA TYR A 115 8.74 -4.15 -11.21
C TYR A 115 9.66 -4.92 -10.26
N ILE A 116 9.36 -4.98 -8.95
CA ILE A 116 10.21 -5.64 -7.96
C ILE A 116 10.40 -7.12 -8.26
N GLU A 117 9.35 -7.85 -8.59
CA GLU A 117 9.44 -9.29 -8.89
C GLU A 117 10.25 -9.58 -10.16
N PRO A 118 9.97 -8.95 -11.32
CA PRO A 118 10.83 -9.08 -12.51
C PRO A 118 12.28 -8.69 -12.26
N PHE A 119 12.55 -7.69 -11.45
CA PHE A 119 13.89 -7.28 -11.06
C PHE A 119 14.60 -8.37 -10.26
N LEU A 120 13.97 -8.93 -9.25
CA LEU A 120 14.51 -10.00 -8.41
C LEU A 120 14.84 -11.25 -9.24
N GLN A 121 13.99 -11.59 -10.23
CA GLN A 121 14.17 -12.76 -11.06
C GLN A 121 15.22 -12.56 -12.17
N LYS A 122 15.15 -11.44 -12.91
CA LYS A 122 15.92 -11.23 -14.13
C LYS A 122 17.22 -10.46 -13.93
N VAL A 123 17.28 -9.55 -12.97
CA VAL A 123 18.44 -8.69 -12.71
C VAL A 123 19.26 -9.21 -11.54
N ALA A 124 18.63 -9.49 -10.41
CA ALA A 124 19.29 -10.07 -9.25
C ALA A 124 19.47 -11.59 -9.35
N CYS A 125 18.86 -12.24 -10.35
CA CYS A 125 18.96 -13.69 -10.63
C CYS A 125 18.67 -14.57 -9.41
N LEU A 126 17.71 -14.17 -8.56
CA LEU A 126 17.31 -14.90 -7.37
C LEU A 126 16.47 -16.14 -7.76
N SER A 127 16.68 -17.24 -7.03
CA SER A 127 15.83 -18.43 -7.19
C SER A 127 14.39 -18.14 -6.76
N ALA A 128 13.42 -18.95 -7.25
CA ALA A 128 12.00 -18.78 -6.97
C ALA A 128 11.70 -18.69 -5.46
N ASN A 129 12.37 -19.51 -4.65
CA ASN A 129 12.19 -19.50 -3.19
C ASN A 129 12.68 -18.19 -2.56
N TRP A 130 13.84 -17.70 -2.99
CA TRP A 130 14.38 -16.42 -2.51
C TRP A 130 13.50 -15.23 -2.91
N VAL A 131 12.93 -15.25 -4.12
CA VAL A 131 11.97 -14.23 -4.54
C VAL A 131 10.72 -14.23 -3.63
N THR A 132 10.15 -15.42 -3.36
CA THR A 132 9.00 -15.53 -2.46
C THR A 132 9.32 -15.04 -1.04
N THR A 133 10.47 -15.44 -0.51
CA THR A 133 10.95 -14.99 0.81
C THR A 133 11.11 -13.46 0.85
N THR A 134 11.73 -12.87 -0.17
CA THR A 134 11.92 -11.42 -0.26
C THR A 134 10.59 -10.67 -0.27
N LEU A 135 9.61 -11.13 -1.05
CA LEU A 135 8.28 -10.53 -1.11
C LEU A 135 7.52 -10.68 0.22
N THR A 136 7.73 -11.78 0.95
CA THR A 136 7.17 -11.97 2.29
C THR A 136 7.79 -11.00 3.30
N ILE A 137 9.11 -10.84 3.27
CA ILE A 137 9.84 -9.87 4.11
C ILE A 137 9.39 -8.44 3.80
N PHE A 138 9.24 -8.11 2.52
CA PHE A 138 8.70 -6.81 2.08
C PHE A 138 7.32 -6.53 2.66
N GLY A 139 6.41 -7.51 2.61
CA GLY A 139 5.09 -7.40 3.24
C GLY A 139 5.16 -7.24 4.76
N ALA A 140 6.01 -8.02 5.44
CA ALA A 140 6.20 -7.94 6.89
C ALA A 140 6.81 -6.59 7.32
N ALA A 141 7.73 -6.04 6.53
CA ALA A 141 8.30 -4.71 6.75
C ALA A 141 7.23 -3.60 6.73
N GLY A 142 6.17 -3.76 5.91
CA GLY A 142 5.03 -2.85 5.90
C GLY A 142 4.30 -2.76 7.24
N LEU A 143 4.22 -3.84 8.04
CA LEU A 143 3.68 -3.78 9.41
C LEU A 143 4.60 -3.01 10.33
N LEU A 144 5.90 -3.23 10.25
CA LEU A 144 6.89 -2.48 11.04
C LEU A 144 6.84 -0.99 10.68
N GLY A 145 6.73 -0.66 9.39
CA GLY A 145 6.54 0.70 8.92
C GLY A 145 5.28 1.36 9.49
N SER A 146 4.16 0.65 9.53
CA SER A 146 2.91 1.14 10.13
C SER A 146 3.06 1.40 11.63
N PHE A 147 3.77 0.54 12.34
CA PHE A 147 4.07 0.71 13.77
C PHE A 147 4.98 1.93 14.01
N LEU A 148 6.05 2.06 13.23
CA LEU A 148 6.95 3.21 13.30
C LEU A 148 6.21 4.53 12.98
N PHE A 149 5.35 4.52 11.97
CA PHE A 149 4.51 5.66 11.65
C PHE A 149 3.65 6.09 12.84
N SER A 150 2.91 5.15 13.45
CA SER A 150 2.02 5.48 14.57
C SER A 150 2.77 6.00 15.81
N HIS A 151 4.04 5.59 16.00
CA HIS A 151 4.82 5.99 17.16
C HIS A 151 5.62 7.28 16.97
N TYR A 152 6.12 7.55 15.77
CA TYR A 152 7.05 8.65 15.50
C TYR A 152 6.42 9.83 14.75
N TYR A 153 5.37 9.61 13.98
CA TYR A 153 4.77 10.63 13.13
C TYR A 153 4.31 11.86 13.92
N ASP A 154 3.66 11.68 15.07
CA ASP A 154 3.13 12.79 15.87
C ASP A 154 4.22 13.60 16.58
N LYS A 155 5.43 13.03 16.78
CA LYS A 155 6.53 13.74 17.45
C LYS A 155 7.13 14.83 16.57
N ASN A 156 7.34 14.54 15.28
CA ASN A 156 7.87 15.52 14.32
C ASN A 156 7.50 15.15 12.88
N LYS A 157 6.32 15.58 12.44
CA LYS A 157 5.72 15.24 11.14
C LYS A 157 6.63 15.58 9.95
N TYR A 158 7.26 16.77 9.97
CA TYR A 158 8.11 17.23 8.87
C TYR A 158 9.39 16.41 8.74
N LEU A 159 10.05 16.14 9.86
CA LEU A 159 11.26 15.33 9.88
C LEU A 159 10.97 13.90 9.44
N PHE A 160 9.88 13.31 9.95
CA PHE A 160 9.48 11.95 9.61
C PHE A 160 9.21 11.80 8.11
N ILE A 161 8.39 12.68 7.52
CA ILE A 161 8.08 12.64 6.08
C ILE A 161 9.36 12.81 5.25
N ARG A 162 10.23 13.76 5.62
CA ARG A 162 11.50 13.99 4.90
C ARG A 162 12.40 12.76 4.96
N LEU A 163 12.56 12.13 6.12
CA LEU A 163 13.34 10.90 6.27
C LEU A 163 12.79 9.75 5.45
N VAL A 164 11.47 9.52 5.48
CA VAL A 164 10.84 8.47 4.67
C VAL A 164 11.05 8.72 3.18
N MET A 165 10.87 9.94 2.69
CA MET A 165 11.08 10.24 1.27
C MET A 165 12.54 10.03 0.84
N ILE A 166 13.51 10.47 1.66
CA ILE A 166 14.94 10.28 1.38
C ILE A 166 15.30 8.80 1.40
N SER A 167 14.78 8.03 2.36
CA SER A 167 15.08 6.61 2.50
C SER A 167 14.54 5.79 1.33
N VAL A 168 13.30 6.06 0.88
CA VAL A 168 12.72 5.40 -0.31
C VAL A 168 13.52 5.74 -1.57
N ALA A 169 13.88 7.02 -1.76
CA ALA A 169 14.69 7.42 -2.90
C ALA A 169 16.08 6.76 -2.88
N ALA A 170 16.74 6.71 -1.72
CA ALA A 170 18.03 6.05 -1.55
C ALA A 170 17.94 4.54 -1.80
N ALA A 171 16.91 3.86 -1.28
CA ALA A 171 16.68 2.45 -1.50
C ALA A 171 16.51 2.13 -3.00
N LEU A 172 15.69 2.90 -3.72
CA LEU A 172 15.48 2.71 -5.15
C LEU A 172 16.76 2.94 -5.97
N LEU A 173 17.56 3.96 -5.62
CA LEU A 173 18.83 4.24 -6.29
C LEU A 173 19.88 3.14 -6.03
N LEU A 174 19.89 2.57 -4.83
CA LEU A 174 20.85 1.53 -4.44
C LEU A 174 20.48 0.14 -4.95
N LEU A 175 19.22 -0.11 -5.34
CA LEU A 175 18.79 -1.42 -5.82
C LEU A 175 19.63 -1.91 -7.02
N TYR A 176 19.92 -1.05 -7.99
CA TYR A 176 20.67 -1.44 -9.17
C TYR A 176 22.15 -1.76 -8.88
N PRO A 177 22.96 -0.88 -8.23
CA PRO A 177 24.36 -1.21 -7.95
C PRO A 177 24.53 -2.38 -7.00
N VAL A 178 23.56 -2.66 -6.13
CA VAL A 178 23.60 -3.74 -5.14
C VAL A 178 22.97 -5.03 -5.67
N SER A 179 22.45 -5.05 -6.90
CA SER A 179 21.73 -6.19 -7.49
C SER A 179 22.47 -7.52 -7.47
N LYS A 180 23.80 -7.51 -7.46
CA LYS A 180 24.64 -8.72 -7.40
C LYS A 180 24.82 -9.30 -5.97
N ALA A 181 24.50 -8.51 -4.95
CA ALA A 181 24.61 -8.92 -3.55
C ALA A 181 23.23 -9.34 -3.02
N HIS A 182 22.85 -10.62 -3.16
CA HIS A 182 21.52 -11.14 -2.88
C HIS A 182 20.95 -10.71 -1.52
N MET A 183 21.73 -10.80 -0.44
CA MET A 183 21.30 -10.39 0.89
C MET A 183 21.02 -8.89 1.00
N ALA A 184 21.84 -8.06 0.35
CA ALA A 184 21.65 -6.63 0.35
C ALA A 184 20.42 -6.20 -0.45
N VAL A 185 20.09 -6.91 -1.55
CA VAL A 185 18.84 -6.70 -2.30
C VAL A 185 17.62 -7.02 -1.43
N VAL A 186 17.64 -8.13 -0.69
CA VAL A 186 16.55 -8.51 0.23
C VAL A 186 16.34 -7.43 1.28
N LEU A 187 17.42 -6.93 1.90
CA LEU A 187 17.35 -5.86 2.90
C LEU A 187 16.84 -4.54 2.33
N LEU A 188 17.29 -4.15 1.13
CA LEU A 188 16.81 -2.93 0.47
C LEU A 188 15.33 -3.02 0.06
N CYS A 189 14.85 -4.21 -0.31
CA CYS A 189 13.43 -4.42 -0.59
C CYS A 189 12.57 -4.38 0.68
N ALA A 190 13.14 -4.73 1.85
CA ALA A 190 12.44 -4.66 3.14
C ALA A 190 12.34 -3.22 3.70
N PHE A 191 13.12 -2.29 3.20
CA PHE A 191 13.20 -0.90 3.65
C PHE A 191 12.18 -0.02 2.95
#